data_dacdad5951575c388924e519158e0b27
#
_entry.id   dacdad5951575c388924e519158e0b27
#
_cell.length_a   1.000
_cell.length_b   1.000
_cell.length_c   1.000
_cell.angle_alpha   90.00
_cell.angle_beta   90.00
_cell.angle_gamma   90.00
#
_symmetry.space_group_name_H-M   'P 1'
#
loop_
_entity.id
_entity.type
_entity.pdbx_description
1 polymer ?
#
loop_
_entity_poly.entity_id
_entity_poly.type
_entity_poly.pdbx_seq_one_letter_code
_entity_poly.pdbx_strand_id
1 'polypeptide(L)'
;KKDEETGEKVKVWSYKYEQVFILTHSLYFFYEITETKHEERKETQKLFRLIKNNDGSHFERMRYEEIQNDYQAYWYIIKDENQPPALIANCMRNVIEYFFNFVEKKDLNNFFNQEPLKANRFQAFYRYINRESHSLGQNIFDFKEFDYNDFKDGFAELFKVAGYEEHHKKMIK
;
A
#
# COMPACT_ATOMS: atom_id res chain seq x y z
N LYS A 1 -9.73 -43.11 -8.29
CA LYS A 1 -10.85 -43.98 -7.85
C LYS A 1 -11.56 -44.48 -9.08
N LYS A 2 -12.23 -45.59 -9.00
CA LYS A 2 -13.18 -46.05 -10.04
C LYS A 2 -14.54 -45.48 -9.68
N ASP A 3 -15.26 -45.00 -10.68
CA ASP A 3 -16.67 -44.66 -10.53
C ASP A 3 -17.48 -45.92 -10.22
N GLU A 4 -18.33 -45.87 -9.24
CA GLU A 4 -19.04 -47.03 -8.76
C GLU A 4 -20.19 -47.46 -9.73
N GLU A 5 -20.69 -46.54 -10.56
CA GLU A 5 -21.77 -46.82 -11.53
C GLU A 5 -21.22 -47.22 -12.92
N THR A 6 -20.14 -46.59 -13.39
CA THR A 6 -19.62 -46.79 -14.76
C THR A 6 -18.37 -47.66 -14.81
N GLY A 7 -17.71 -47.93 -13.71
CA GLY A 7 -16.46 -48.69 -13.66
C GLY A 7 -15.23 -47.98 -14.27
N GLU A 8 -15.38 -46.76 -14.76
CA GLU A 8 -14.33 -45.98 -15.39
C GLU A 8 -13.38 -45.36 -14.36
N LYS A 9 -12.12 -45.20 -14.73
CA LYS A 9 -11.15 -44.52 -13.88
C LYS A 9 -11.40 -43.03 -13.89
N VAL A 10 -12.02 -42.50 -12.85
CA VAL A 10 -12.14 -41.06 -12.66
C VAL A 10 -10.84 -40.51 -12.09
N LYS A 11 -10.26 -39.49 -12.76
CA LYS A 11 -9.15 -38.72 -12.20
C LYS A 11 -9.66 -37.95 -10.99
N VAL A 12 -9.36 -38.46 -9.78
CA VAL A 12 -9.61 -37.70 -8.56
C VAL A 12 -8.35 -36.85 -8.29
N TRP A 13 -8.52 -35.55 -8.32
CA TRP A 13 -7.48 -34.64 -7.88
C TRP A 13 -7.35 -34.76 -6.35
N SER A 14 -6.18 -35.11 -5.86
CA SER A 14 -5.84 -35.07 -4.45
C SER A 14 -4.74 -34.04 -4.25
N TYR A 15 -4.80 -33.31 -3.14
CA TYR A 15 -3.73 -32.42 -2.76
C TYR A 15 -2.48 -33.24 -2.45
N LYS A 16 -1.34 -32.80 -2.96
CA LYS A 16 -0.04 -33.44 -2.69
C LYS A 16 0.40 -33.22 -1.23
N TYR A 17 -0.04 -32.10 -0.65
CA TYR A 17 0.31 -31.69 0.70
C TYR A 17 -0.96 -31.50 1.53
N GLU A 18 -0.91 -31.86 2.80
CA GLU A 18 -2.01 -31.65 3.75
C GLU A 18 -2.10 -30.17 4.18
N GLN A 19 -0.96 -29.47 4.21
CA GLN A 19 -0.86 -28.08 4.59
C GLN A 19 0.26 -27.38 3.82
N VAL A 20 0.03 -26.14 3.44
CA VAL A 20 1.02 -25.29 2.78
C VAL A 20 1.08 -23.94 3.50
N PHE A 21 2.28 -23.48 3.83
CA PHE A 21 2.54 -22.16 4.37
C PHE A 21 3.18 -21.31 3.27
N ILE A 22 2.61 -20.13 3.04
CA ILE A 22 3.12 -19.17 2.07
C ILE A 22 3.43 -17.87 2.81
N LEU A 23 4.70 -17.44 2.76
CA LEU A 23 5.14 -16.15 3.28
C LEU A 23 5.50 -15.25 2.10
N THR A 24 4.93 -14.06 2.08
CA THR A 24 5.20 -13.08 1.03
C THR A 24 5.12 -11.67 1.60
N HIS A 25 5.90 -10.75 1.03
CA HIS A 25 5.79 -9.31 1.25
C HIS A 25 5.10 -8.61 0.07
N SER A 26 4.79 -9.36 -1.00
CA SER A 26 4.03 -8.84 -2.14
C SER A 26 2.54 -8.90 -1.84
N LEU A 27 1.90 -7.76 -1.64
CA LEU A 27 0.45 -7.68 -1.48
C LEU A 27 -0.30 -8.12 -2.73
N TYR A 28 0.26 -7.86 -3.92
CA TYR A 28 -0.31 -8.35 -5.18
C TYR A 28 -0.38 -9.88 -5.20
N PHE A 29 0.74 -10.55 -4.93
CA PHE A 29 0.78 -12.02 -4.90
C PHE A 29 -0.13 -12.58 -3.80
N PHE A 30 -0.13 -11.96 -2.62
CA PHE A 30 -1.02 -12.36 -1.53
C PHE A 30 -2.49 -12.26 -1.94
N TYR A 31 -2.86 -11.19 -2.66
CA TYR A 31 -4.21 -10.99 -3.17
C TYR A 31 -4.60 -12.05 -4.19
N GLU A 32 -3.72 -12.36 -5.15
CA GLU A 32 -3.96 -13.35 -6.20
C GLU A 32 -4.17 -14.77 -5.69
N ILE A 33 -3.46 -15.16 -4.61
CA ILE A 33 -3.59 -16.51 -4.04
C ILE A 33 -4.70 -16.62 -2.99
N THR A 34 -5.30 -15.50 -2.58
CA THR A 34 -6.34 -15.52 -1.56
C THR A 34 -7.71 -15.74 -2.20
N GLU A 35 -8.39 -16.80 -1.74
CA GLU A 35 -9.73 -17.13 -2.23
C GLU A 35 -10.73 -16.01 -1.90
N THR A 36 -11.45 -15.53 -2.90
CA THR A 36 -12.41 -14.43 -2.78
C THR A 36 -13.73 -14.86 -2.13
N LYS A 37 -14.15 -16.10 -2.35
CA LYS A 37 -15.38 -16.63 -1.78
C LYS A 37 -15.20 -16.94 -0.29
N HIS A 38 -15.97 -16.28 0.54
CA HIS A 38 -15.86 -16.33 2.00
C HIS A 38 -15.91 -17.76 2.55
N GLU A 39 -16.86 -18.56 2.12
CA GLU A 39 -17.04 -19.91 2.65
C GLU A 39 -15.87 -20.84 2.28
N GLU A 40 -15.45 -20.83 1.02
CA GLU A 40 -14.33 -21.64 0.54
C GLU A 40 -13.02 -21.21 1.25
N ARG A 41 -12.79 -19.90 1.41
CA ARG A 41 -11.62 -19.38 2.11
C ARG A 41 -11.60 -19.79 3.58
N LYS A 42 -12.73 -19.67 4.27
CA LYS A 42 -12.87 -20.03 5.69
C LYS A 42 -12.44 -21.47 5.98
N GLU A 43 -12.76 -22.38 5.06
CA GLU A 43 -12.44 -23.78 5.18
C GLU A 43 -10.98 -24.10 4.81
N THR A 44 -10.45 -23.42 3.77
CA THR A 44 -9.20 -23.79 3.14
C THR A 44 -8.02 -22.91 3.53
N GLN A 45 -8.26 -21.66 3.95
CA GLN A 45 -7.21 -20.66 4.16
C GLN A 45 -7.28 -20.01 5.54
N LYS A 46 -6.12 -19.74 6.10
CA LYS A 46 -5.95 -18.89 7.30
C LYS A 46 -4.98 -17.77 6.94
N LEU A 47 -5.41 -16.53 7.11
CA LEU A 47 -4.63 -15.35 6.76
C LEU A 47 -4.01 -14.74 8.01
N PHE A 48 -2.73 -14.41 7.93
CA PHE A 48 -1.96 -13.82 9.02
C PHE A 48 -1.12 -12.66 8.52
N ARG A 49 -0.96 -11.66 9.38
CA ARG A 49 0.03 -10.60 9.24
C ARG A 49 1.19 -10.89 10.18
N LEU A 50 2.41 -10.78 9.69
CA LEU A 50 3.61 -10.79 10.55
C LEU A 50 3.91 -9.34 10.96
N ILE A 51 3.80 -9.06 12.24
CA ILE A 51 4.10 -7.76 12.81
C ILE A 51 5.42 -7.84 13.57
N LYS A 52 6.29 -6.85 13.36
CA LYS A 52 7.53 -6.67 14.13
C LYS A 52 7.44 -5.38 14.92
N ASN A 53 7.59 -5.47 16.23
CA ASN A 53 7.67 -4.35 17.15
C ASN A 53 8.90 -4.47 18.07
N ASN A 54 8.98 -3.64 19.12
CA ASN A 54 10.09 -3.66 20.07
C ASN A 54 10.18 -4.96 20.88
N ASP A 55 9.07 -5.68 21.03
CA ASP A 55 8.99 -6.94 21.80
C ASP A 55 9.28 -8.16 20.93
N GLY A 56 9.50 -7.97 19.62
CA GLY A 56 9.79 -9.05 18.68
C GLY A 56 8.83 -9.13 17.50
N SER A 57 8.75 -10.32 16.91
CA SER A 57 7.86 -10.59 15.78
C SER A 57 6.75 -11.54 16.20
N HIS A 58 5.52 -11.23 15.84
CA HIS A 58 4.36 -12.07 16.14
C HIS A 58 3.38 -12.11 14.95
N PHE A 59 2.57 -13.16 14.93
CA PHE A 59 1.51 -13.31 13.93
C PHE A 59 0.20 -12.77 14.49
N GLU A 60 -0.45 -11.93 13.70
CA GLU A 60 -1.80 -11.45 13.94
C GLU A 60 -2.74 -12.01 12.87
N ARG A 61 -3.90 -12.53 13.30
CA ARG A 61 -4.89 -13.06 12.37
C ARG A 61 -5.56 -11.93 11.60
N MET A 62 -5.63 -12.07 10.27
CA MET A 62 -6.27 -11.11 9.39
C MET A 62 -7.67 -11.58 8.96
N ARG A 63 -8.56 -10.61 8.75
CA ARG A 63 -9.79 -10.81 7.99
C ARG A 63 -9.55 -10.47 6.53
N TYR A 64 -10.36 -11.04 5.64
CA TYR A 64 -10.24 -10.75 4.20
C TYR A 64 -10.46 -9.26 3.89
N GLU A 65 -11.38 -8.64 4.61
CA GLU A 65 -11.72 -7.21 4.46
C GLU A 65 -10.57 -6.29 4.84
N GLU A 66 -9.60 -6.80 5.58
CA GLU A 66 -8.36 -6.08 5.96
C GLU A 66 -7.27 -6.18 4.89
N ILE A 67 -7.49 -7.01 3.84
CA ILE A 67 -6.57 -7.08 2.71
C ILE A 67 -6.78 -5.81 1.88
N GLN A 68 -5.83 -4.93 1.99
CA GLN A 68 -5.78 -3.69 1.22
C GLN A 68 -4.74 -3.87 0.11
N ASN A 69 -5.01 -3.27 -1.06
CA ASN A 69 -3.94 -3.12 -2.03
C ASN A 69 -2.88 -2.13 -1.50
N ASP A 70 -1.69 -2.13 -2.11
CA ASP A 70 -0.59 -1.26 -1.67
C ASP A 70 -1.01 0.20 -1.56
N TYR A 71 -1.80 0.68 -2.49
CA TYR A 71 -2.29 2.05 -2.52
C TYR A 71 -3.16 2.38 -1.30
N GLN A 72 -4.09 1.49 -0.94
CA GLN A 72 -4.93 1.66 0.25
C GLN A 72 -4.13 1.55 1.54
N ALA A 73 -3.13 0.65 1.58
CA ALA A 73 -2.25 0.50 2.73
C ALA A 73 -1.45 1.78 3.00
N TYR A 74 -0.94 2.46 1.95
CA TYR A 74 -0.27 3.75 2.11
C TYR A 74 -1.19 4.82 2.69
N TRP A 75 -2.43 4.91 2.22
CA TRP A 75 -3.41 5.85 2.76
C TRP A 75 -3.75 5.56 4.23
N TYR A 76 -3.82 4.29 4.61
CA TYR A 76 -4.04 3.92 6.01
C TYR A 76 -2.92 4.42 6.93
N ILE A 77 -1.66 4.32 6.50
CA ILE A 77 -0.51 4.84 7.23
C ILE A 77 -0.53 6.38 7.29
N ILE A 78 -0.89 7.04 6.17
CA ILE A 78 -0.96 8.52 6.11
C ILE A 78 -1.99 9.09 7.09
N LYS A 79 -3.08 8.37 7.36
CA LYS A 79 -4.11 8.79 8.32
C LYS A 79 -3.68 8.67 9.78
N ASP A 80 -2.81 7.72 10.09
CA ASP A 80 -2.40 7.44 11.47
C ASP A 80 -1.31 8.41 11.91
N GLU A 81 -1.70 9.43 12.67
CA GLU A 81 -0.78 10.46 13.19
C GLU A 81 0.25 9.93 14.20
N ASN A 82 0.07 8.69 14.69
CA ASN A 82 1.04 8.06 15.59
C ASN A 82 2.20 7.40 14.83
N GLN A 83 2.12 7.31 13.51
CA GLN A 83 3.21 6.78 12.70
C GLN A 83 4.39 7.77 12.64
N PRO A 84 5.63 7.25 12.50
CA PRO A 84 6.79 8.11 12.33
C PRO A 84 6.63 9.03 11.10
N PRO A 85 6.92 10.34 11.22
CA PRO A 85 6.77 11.31 10.11
C PRO A 85 7.46 10.88 8.82
N ALA A 86 8.65 10.27 8.92
CA ALA A 86 9.39 9.75 7.77
C ALA A 86 8.63 8.62 7.04
N LEU A 87 7.93 7.75 7.78
CA LEU A 87 7.12 6.70 7.18
C LEU A 87 5.91 7.28 6.45
N ILE A 88 5.23 8.25 7.07
CA ILE A 88 4.08 8.93 6.44
C ILE A 88 4.53 9.65 5.17
N ALA A 89 5.64 10.40 5.19
CA ALA A 89 6.16 11.08 4.01
C ALA A 89 6.52 10.10 2.87
N ASN A 90 7.08 8.94 3.21
CA ASN A 90 7.36 7.89 2.22
C ASN A 90 6.07 7.31 1.64
N CYS A 91 5.05 7.10 2.45
CA CYS A 91 3.74 6.65 1.98
C CYS A 91 3.05 7.69 1.08
N MET A 92 3.14 8.99 1.42
CA MET A 92 2.66 10.07 0.55
C MET A 92 3.34 10.03 -0.82
N ARG A 93 4.66 9.86 -0.85
CA ARG A 93 5.42 9.71 -2.10
C ARG A 93 4.93 8.51 -2.91
N ASN A 94 4.80 7.33 -2.30
CA ASN A 94 4.31 6.14 -2.99
C ASN A 94 2.90 6.32 -3.54
N VAL A 95 2.00 6.98 -2.81
CA VAL A 95 0.66 7.34 -3.29
C VAL A 95 0.74 8.24 -4.52
N ILE A 96 1.59 9.27 -4.49
CA ILE A 96 1.77 10.21 -5.60
C ILE A 96 2.32 9.47 -6.82
N GLU A 97 3.40 8.71 -6.66
CA GLU A 97 4.01 7.93 -7.74
C GLU A 97 2.99 6.97 -8.35
N TYR A 98 2.26 6.24 -7.52
CA TYR A 98 1.24 5.32 -8.01
C TYR A 98 0.12 6.06 -8.76
N PHE A 99 -0.47 7.08 -8.14
CA PHE A 99 -1.63 7.76 -8.69
C PHE A 99 -1.30 8.54 -9.96
N PHE A 100 -0.27 9.37 -9.94
CA PHE A 100 0.05 10.24 -11.07
C PHE A 100 0.79 9.53 -12.20
N ASN A 101 1.71 8.59 -11.89
CA ASN A 101 2.49 7.92 -12.93
C ASN A 101 1.73 6.75 -13.57
N PHE A 102 0.98 5.98 -12.79
CA PHE A 102 0.32 4.76 -13.30
C PHE A 102 -1.15 4.96 -13.63
N VAL A 103 -1.91 5.67 -12.78
CA VAL A 103 -3.35 5.85 -12.98
C VAL A 103 -3.60 6.98 -13.96
N GLU A 104 -3.04 8.17 -13.71
CA GLU A 104 -3.32 9.37 -14.47
C GLU A 104 -2.33 9.63 -15.60
N LYS A 105 -1.12 9.08 -15.52
CA LYS A 105 -0.02 9.28 -16.50
C LYS A 105 0.30 10.75 -16.75
N LYS A 106 0.31 11.55 -15.68
CA LYS A 106 0.58 12.99 -15.71
C LYS A 106 1.97 13.30 -15.17
N ASP A 107 2.64 14.29 -15.77
CA ASP A 107 3.91 14.80 -15.27
C ASP A 107 3.70 15.66 -14.02
N LEU A 108 4.24 15.20 -12.90
CA LEU A 108 4.19 15.87 -11.61
C LEU A 108 4.82 17.26 -11.62
N ASN A 109 5.89 17.48 -12.42
CA ASN A 109 6.58 18.76 -12.49
C ASN A 109 5.65 19.87 -12.94
N ASN A 110 4.68 19.57 -13.81
CA ASN A 110 3.71 20.54 -14.29
C ASN A 110 2.80 21.07 -13.16
N PHE A 111 2.52 20.29 -12.13
CA PHE A 111 1.71 20.73 -11.00
C PHE A 111 2.52 21.56 -10.02
N PHE A 112 3.75 21.16 -9.73
CA PHE A 112 4.63 21.90 -8.80
C PHE A 112 5.10 23.26 -9.33
N ASN A 113 4.95 23.51 -10.62
CA ASN A 113 5.19 24.81 -11.22
C ASN A 113 3.99 25.76 -11.16
N GLN A 114 2.85 25.33 -10.63
CA GLN A 114 1.63 26.12 -10.50
C GLN A 114 1.45 26.62 -9.06
N GLU A 115 0.81 27.78 -8.92
CA GLU A 115 0.39 28.25 -7.60
C GLU A 115 -0.81 27.40 -7.12
N PRO A 116 -0.88 27.07 -5.80
CA PRO A 116 0.02 27.52 -4.74
C PRO A 116 1.24 26.60 -4.48
N LEU A 117 1.40 25.48 -5.18
CA LEU A 117 2.48 24.50 -4.94
C LEU A 117 3.89 25.08 -5.20
N LYS A 118 3.99 26.14 -6.01
CA LYS A 118 5.24 26.86 -6.26
C LYS A 118 5.75 27.63 -5.05
N ALA A 119 4.92 27.86 -4.03
CA ALA A 119 5.30 28.60 -2.84
C ALA A 119 6.48 27.95 -2.10
N ASN A 120 7.33 28.79 -1.51
CA ASN A 120 8.57 28.34 -0.86
C ASN A 120 8.35 27.27 0.21
N ARG A 121 7.23 27.30 0.95
CA ARG A 121 6.89 26.32 1.98
C ARG A 121 6.76 24.90 1.44
N PHE A 122 6.36 24.73 0.18
CA PHE A 122 6.21 23.41 -0.45
C PHE A 122 7.45 22.92 -1.18
N GLN A 123 8.53 23.71 -1.25
CA GLN A 123 9.74 23.34 -1.97
C GLN A 123 10.47 22.13 -1.33
N ALA A 124 10.39 21.96 -0.02
CA ALA A 124 10.94 20.80 0.67
C ALA A 124 10.15 19.53 0.30
N PHE A 125 8.82 19.61 0.28
CA PHE A 125 7.94 18.53 -0.17
C PHE A 125 8.21 18.17 -1.63
N TYR A 126 8.27 19.15 -2.52
CA TYR A 126 8.59 18.93 -3.93
C TYR A 126 9.91 18.20 -4.13
N ARG A 127 11.00 18.68 -3.49
CA ARG A 127 12.29 18.01 -3.57
C ARG A 127 12.27 16.58 -3.04
N TYR A 128 11.49 16.34 -1.99
CA TYR A 128 11.36 15.01 -1.42
C TYR A 128 10.67 14.05 -2.41
N ILE A 129 9.58 14.48 -3.04
CA ILE A 129 8.83 13.66 -3.99
C ILE A 129 9.66 13.36 -5.26
N ASN A 130 10.43 14.34 -5.75
CA ASN A 130 11.23 14.20 -6.98
C ASN A 130 12.62 13.57 -6.78
N ARG A 131 13.00 13.21 -5.56
CA ARG A 131 14.26 12.48 -5.36
C ARG A 131 14.16 11.11 -6.03
N GLU A 132 15.10 10.86 -6.95
CA GLU A 132 15.24 9.57 -7.59
C GLU A 132 15.36 8.46 -6.54
N SER A 133 14.73 7.33 -6.80
CA SER A 133 14.55 6.19 -5.90
C SER A 133 15.84 5.48 -5.44
N HIS A 134 17.02 5.99 -5.82
CA HIS A 134 18.31 5.36 -5.55
C HIS A 134 18.93 5.65 -4.18
N SER A 135 18.31 6.49 -3.34
CA SER A 135 18.84 6.85 -2.03
C SER A 135 17.99 6.36 -0.86
N LEU A 136 17.45 5.15 -0.96
CA LEU A 136 16.54 4.55 0.03
C LEU A 136 17.09 4.39 1.46
N GLY A 137 18.38 4.58 1.69
CA GLY A 137 19.00 4.30 2.99
C GLY A 137 19.53 5.49 3.77
N GLN A 138 19.80 6.63 3.14
CA GLN A 138 20.64 7.66 3.78
C GLN A 138 19.90 8.92 4.28
N ASN A 139 18.63 9.13 3.94
CA ASN A 139 17.98 10.42 4.15
C ASN A 139 16.78 10.44 5.11
N ILE A 140 16.54 9.37 5.85
CA ILE A 140 15.52 9.34 6.91
C ILE A 140 15.89 10.26 8.09
N PHE A 141 17.17 10.61 8.22
CA PHE A 141 17.69 11.41 9.34
C PHE A 141 17.59 12.93 9.15
N ASP A 142 17.40 13.43 7.92
CA ASP A 142 17.31 14.86 7.62
C ASP A 142 15.93 15.49 7.86
N PHE A 143 14.95 14.70 8.29
CA PHE A 143 13.60 15.19 8.56
C PHE A 143 13.45 16.13 9.75
N LYS A 144 14.51 16.35 10.52
CA LYS A 144 14.48 17.28 11.66
C LYS A 144 14.33 18.77 11.26
N GLU A 145 14.55 19.07 9.98
CA GLU A 145 14.51 20.45 9.46
C GLU A 145 13.21 20.78 8.70
N PHE A 146 12.28 19.81 8.53
CA PHE A 146 11.05 20.03 7.76
C PHE A 146 9.82 20.08 8.65
N ASP A 147 8.98 21.09 8.42
CA ASP A 147 7.66 21.10 9.03
C ASP A 147 6.79 20.02 8.38
N TYR A 148 6.43 19.03 9.19
CA TYR A 148 5.60 17.92 8.75
C TYR A 148 4.19 18.38 8.30
N ASN A 149 3.69 19.50 8.83
CA ASN A 149 2.42 20.06 8.41
C ASN A 149 2.50 20.59 6.98
N ASP A 150 3.63 21.18 6.58
CA ASP A 150 3.83 21.61 5.19
C ASP A 150 3.82 20.42 4.20
N PHE A 151 4.24 19.23 4.65
CA PHE A 151 4.13 18.01 3.83
C PHE A 151 2.67 17.56 3.67
N LYS A 152 1.89 17.56 4.74
CA LYS A 152 0.44 17.24 4.69
C LYS A 152 -0.32 18.23 3.80
N ASP A 153 -0.04 19.52 3.98
CA ASP A 153 -0.66 20.58 3.18
C ASP A 153 -0.26 20.47 1.70
N GLY A 154 1.02 20.26 1.42
CA GLY A 154 1.51 20.08 0.05
C GLY A 154 0.93 18.86 -0.64
N PHE A 155 0.76 17.76 0.10
CA PHE A 155 0.13 16.54 -0.38
C PHE A 155 -1.35 16.78 -0.73
N ALA A 156 -2.11 17.42 0.13
CA ALA A 156 -3.51 17.77 -0.11
C ALA A 156 -3.66 18.75 -1.30
N GLU A 157 -2.80 19.79 -1.33
CA GLU A 157 -2.84 20.79 -2.37
C GLU A 157 -2.46 20.25 -3.76
N LEU A 158 -1.57 19.26 -3.82
CA LEU A 158 -1.23 18.57 -5.07
C LEU A 158 -2.47 17.92 -5.69
N PHE A 159 -3.24 17.19 -4.90
CA PHE A 159 -4.48 16.56 -5.38
C PHE A 159 -5.51 17.61 -5.81
N LYS A 160 -5.60 18.73 -5.11
CA LYS A 160 -6.52 19.82 -5.44
C LYS A 160 -6.14 20.52 -6.75
N VAL A 161 -4.88 20.92 -6.91
CA VAL A 161 -4.37 21.56 -8.15
C VAL A 161 -4.51 20.62 -9.34
N ALA A 162 -4.31 19.32 -9.12
CA ALA A 162 -4.48 18.31 -10.16
C ALA A 162 -5.95 18.00 -10.50
N GLY A 163 -6.93 18.54 -9.74
CA GLY A 163 -8.36 18.31 -9.93
C GLY A 163 -8.92 17.06 -9.27
N TYR A 164 -8.19 16.49 -8.30
CA TYR A 164 -8.55 15.25 -7.59
C TYR A 164 -8.80 15.44 -6.09
N GLU A 165 -9.24 16.63 -5.69
CA GLU A 165 -9.52 16.97 -4.30
C GLU A 165 -10.51 16.00 -3.63
N GLU A 166 -11.57 15.60 -4.35
CA GLU A 166 -12.56 14.67 -3.83
C GLU A 166 -11.99 13.26 -3.61
N HIS A 167 -11.06 12.82 -4.47
CA HIS A 167 -10.33 11.57 -4.23
C HIS A 167 -9.53 11.64 -2.94
N HIS A 168 -8.75 12.70 -2.74
CA HIS A 168 -8.00 12.93 -1.50
C HIS A 168 -8.92 12.91 -0.27
N LYS A 169 -10.01 13.70 -0.29
CA LYS A 169 -10.99 13.76 0.80
C LYS A 169 -11.61 12.39 1.13
N LYS A 170 -11.88 11.59 0.10
CA LYS A 170 -12.42 10.23 0.27
C LYS A 170 -11.40 9.30 0.92
N MET A 171 -10.15 9.39 0.51
CA MET A 171 -9.10 8.50 0.98
C MET A 171 -8.59 8.88 2.37
N ILE A 172 -8.63 10.15 2.78
CA ILE A 172 -8.16 10.62 4.09
C ILE A 172 -9.23 10.47 5.20
N LYS A 173 -10.48 10.28 4.86
CA LYS A 173 -11.55 9.91 5.82
C LYS A 173 -11.32 8.49 6.35
#